data_36ccb1e931248ff2e48c76c89561a2fc
#
_entry.id   36ccb1e931248ff2e48c76c89561a2fc
#
_cell.length_a   1.000
_cell.length_b   1.000
_cell.length_c   1.000
_cell.angle_alpha   90.00
_cell.angle_beta   90.00
_cell.angle_gamma   90.00
#
_symmetry.space_group_name_H-M   'P 1'
#
loop_
_entity.id
_entity.type
_entity.pdbx_description
1 polymer ?
#
loop_
_entity_poly.entity_id
_entity_poly.type
_entity_poly.pdbx_seq_one_letter_code
_entity_poly.pdbx_strand_id
1 'polypeptide(L)'
;LFRSVSSRQLRFYDQLGILQPAHTDAQTGYRYYSVRQLPRLNRILALKELGLSLEQIGPLLQDGITPPELRGMLTMKRAQVEQALREEETRLRQIEARIALIDKNGGEGFDVVTKSVAAMPFLSFRYACSGMEEAALMVRTVALEGARQMRPGLKDKLIVVARNEGESDDLDLEIGFSLTRPSNTSVRIAGDVLLRAGELPAVETMATVVRQGTDADSHASFGAIGTWIEANNFAIAGPCREVFLEPLSGPPGLQGTLVEIQFPVRIAG
;
A
#
# COMPACT_ATOMS: atom_id res chain seq x y z
N LEU A 1 -40.91 30.80 -5.58
CA LEU A 1 -40.61 30.46 -7.00
C LEU A 1 -39.37 29.56 -7.14
N PHE A 2 -38.50 29.47 -6.15
CA PHE A 2 -37.26 28.66 -6.21
C PHE A 2 -37.37 27.45 -5.27
N ARG A 3 -38.15 26.42 -5.67
CA ARG A 3 -38.34 25.21 -4.84
C ARG A 3 -37.08 24.34 -4.68
N SER A 4 -36.07 24.55 -5.51
CA SER A 4 -34.83 23.76 -5.53
C SER A 4 -33.64 24.42 -4.82
N VAL A 5 -33.75 25.66 -4.36
CA VAL A 5 -32.65 26.40 -3.72
C VAL A 5 -33.12 27.04 -2.43
N SER A 6 -32.44 26.77 -1.33
CA SER A 6 -32.77 27.35 -0.03
C SER A 6 -32.38 28.83 0.07
N SER A 7 -33.09 29.58 0.94
CA SER A 7 -32.71 30.98 1.21
C SER A 7 -31.29 31.13 1.75
N ARG A 8 -30.76 30.09 2.43
CA ARG A 8 -29.36 30.05 2.89
C ARG A 8 -28.40 29.96 1.75
N GLN A 9 -28.67 29.14 0.74
CA GLN A 9 -27.85 29.02 -0.47
C GLN A 9 -27.83 30.31 -1.28
N LEU A 10 -28.99 30.96 -1.44
CA LEU A 10 -29.06 32.24 -2.15
C LEU A 10 -28.26 33.35 -1.43
N ARG A 11 -28.28 33.38 -0.10
CA ARG A 11 -27.44 34.31 0.67
C ARG A 11 -25.96 34.03 0.48
N PHE A 12 -25.57 32.77 0.40
CA PHE A 12 -24.19 32.38 0.15
C PHE A 12 -23.74 32.74 -1.25
N TYR A 13 -24.59 32.60 -2.25
CA TYR A 13 -24.31 33.02 -3.62
C TYR A 13 -24.16 34.54 -3.74
N ASP A 14 -24.94 35.31 -2.96
CA ASP A 14 -24.83 36.75 -2.85
C ASP A 14 -23.48 37.17 -2.20
N GLN A 15 -23.09 36.54 -1.10
CA GLN A 15 -21.82 36.80 -0.42
C GLN A 15 -20.61 36.55 -1.32
N LEU A 16 -20.66 35.53 -2.16
CA LEU A 16 -19.60 35.21 -3.12
C LEU A 16 -19.69 36.03 -4.43
N GLY A 17 -20.67 36.90 -4.55
CA GLY A 17 -20.88 37.70 -5.76
C GLY A 17 -21.33 36.90 -7.00
N ILE A 18 -21.69 35.63 -6.81
CA ILE A 18 -22.07 34.72 -7.90
C ILE A 18 -23.49 35.01 -8.39
N LEU A 19 -24.41 35.28 -7.46
CA LEU A 19 -25.79 35.69 -7.75
C LEU A 19 -26.27 36.73 -6.74
N GLN A 20 -26.23 37.98 -7.10
CA GLN A 20 -26.70 39.10 -6.25
C GLN A 20 -28.20 39.26 -6.37
N PRO A 21 -28.92 39.65 -5.33
CA PRO A 21 -30.34 39.96 -5.40
C PRO A 21 -30.58 41.16 -6.29
N ALA A 22 -31.71 41.15 -7.00
CA ALA A 22 -32.13 42.30 -7.82
C ALA A 22 -32.49 43.52 -6.97
N HIS A 23 -32.97 43.27 -5.74
CA HIS A 23 -33.31 44.30 -4.75
C HIS A 23 -33.17 43.70 -3.34
N THR A 24 -32.66 44.49 -2.39
CA THR A 24 -32.68 44.16 -0.97
C THR A 24 -33.45 45.24 -0.26
N ASP A 25 -34.47 44.87 0.47
CA ASP A 25 -35.27 45.80 1.27
C ASP A 25 -34.42 46.36 2.44
N ALA A 26 -34.25 47.66 2.46
CA ALA A 26 -33.40 48.35 3.43
C ALA A 26 -33.96 48.27 4.88
N GLN A 27 -35.27 48.11 5.06
CA GLN A 27 -35.89 48.05 6.38
C GLN A 27 -35.95 46.63 6.94
N THR A 28 -36.23 45.65 6.11
CA THR A 28 -36.45 44.26 6.54
C THR A 28 -35.27 43.32 6.24
N GLY A 29 -34.34 43.75 5.38
CA GLY A 29 -33.22 42.94 4.94
C GLY A 29 -33.61 41.79 4.00
N TYR A 30 -34.86 41.72 3.54
CA TYR A 30 -35.31 40.69 2.60
C TYR A 30 -34.70 40.91 1.22
N ARG A 31 -34.26 39.79 0.61
CA ARG A 31 -33.64 39.71 -0.72
C ARG A 31 -34.66 39.29 -1.76
N TYR A 32 -34.79 40.05 -2.81
CA TYR A 32 -35.69 39.78 -3.92
C TYR A 32 -34.88 39.47 -5.20
N TYR A 33 -35.22 38.36 -5.85
CA TYR A 33 -34.59 37.92 -7.10
C TYR A 33 -35.56 38.02 -8.26
N SER A 34 -35.08 38.51 -9.38
CA SER A 34 -35.88 38.65 -10.59
C SER A 34 -35.95 37.33 -11.38
N VAL A 35 -37.05 37.11 -12.08
CA VAL A 35 -37.23 36.00 -13.01
C VAL A 35 -36.13 36.00 -14.11
N ARG A 36 -35.63 37.17 -14.46
CA ARG A 36 -34.53 37.32 -15.44
C ARG A 36 -33.20 36.73 -14.94
N GLN A 37 -33.07 36.45 -13.65
CA GLN A 37 -31.87 35.79 -13.06
C GLN A 37 -31.95 34.27 -13.05
N LEU A 38 -33.09 33.68 -13.41
CA LEU A 38 -33.29 32.23 -13.50
C LEU A 38 -32.26 31.53 -14.40
N PRO A 39 -31.94 32.02 -15.61
CA PRO A 39 -30.95 31.36 -16.47
C PRO A 39 -29.57 31.29 -15.78
N ARG A 40 -29.18 32.36 -15.07
CA ARG A 40 -27.91 32.38 -14.30
C ARG A 40 -27.94 31.38 -13.14
N LEU A 41 -29.02 31.32 -12.39
CA LEU A 41 -29.19 30.35 -11.32
C LEU A 41 -29.15 28.91 -11.82
N ASN A 42 -29.88 28.60 -12.91
CA ASN A 42 -29.85 27.26 -13.50
C ASN A 42 -28.46 26.85 -13.96
N ARG A 43 -27.68 27.79 -14.52
CA ARG A 43 -26.29 27.54 -14.89
C ARG A 43 -25.40 27.23 -13.67
N ILE A 44 -25.58 27.95 -12.54
CA ILE A 44 -24.89 27.66 -11.27
C ILE A 44 -25.20 26.23 -10.80
N LEU A 45 -26.49 25.87 -10.80
CA LEU A 45 -26.93 24.55 -10.34
C LEU A 45 -26.38 23.42 -11.21
N ALA A 46 -26.44 23.56 -12.54
CA ALA A 46 -25.91 22.58 -13.47
C ALA A 46 -24.39 22.37 -13.29
N LEU A 47 -23.63 23.45 -13.15
CA LEU A 47 -22.18 23.33 -12.93
C LEU A 47 -21.85 22.72 -11.57
N LYS A 48 -22.66 23.02 -10.54
CA LYS A 48 -22.51 22.41 -9.20
C LYS A 48 -22.83 20.90 -9.20
N GLU A 49 -23.85 20.48 -9.94
CA GLU A 49 -24.17 19.05 -10.12
C GLU A 49 -23.04 18.27 -10.78
N LEU A 50 -22.27 18.93 -11.64
CA LEU A 50 -21.04 18.37 -12.23
C LEU A 50 -19.85 18.37 -11.25
N GLY A 51 -20.07 18.79 -9.99
CA GLY A 51 -19.07 18.74 -8.92
C GLY A 51 -18.03 19.87 -9.02
N LEU A 52 -18.34 21.02 -9.66
CA LEU A 52 -17.49 22.20 -9.61
C LEU A 52 -17.71 22.96 -8.29
N SER A 53 -16.65 23.50 -7.73
CA SER A 53 -16.74 24.38 -6.55
C SER A 53 -17.30 25.76 -6.94
N LEU A 54 -17.84 26.49 -5.98
CA LEU A 54 -18.38 27.84 -6.24
C LEU A 54 -17.29 28.82 -6.67
N GLU A 55 -16.05 28.65 -6.20
CA GLU A 55 -14.88 29.42 -6.63
C GLU A 55 -14.57 29.15 -8.12
N GLN A 56 -14.76 27.93 -8.58
CA GLN A 56 -14.61 27.56 -9.99
C GLN A 56 -15.78 28.06 -10.85
N ILE A 57 -17.00 28.08 -10.28
CA ILE A 57 -18.20 28.54 -10.96
C ILE A 57 -18.22 30.05 -11.16
N GLY A 58 -17.72 30.83 -10.19
CA GLY A 58 -17.74 32.29 -10.24
C GLY A 58 -17.18 32.86 -11.56
N PRO A 59 -15.94 32.55 -11.95
CA PRO A 59 -15.35 32.97 -13.21
C PRO A 59 -16.13 32.51 -14.45
N LEU A 60 -16.76 31.30 -14.39
CA LEU A 60 -17.53 30.72 -15.49
C LEU A 60 -18.86 31.47 -15.80
N LEU A 61 -19.30 32.29 -14.85
CA LEU A 61 -20.52 33.09 -14.98
C LEU A 61 -20.26 34.52 -15.41
N GLN A 62 -18.99 34.97 -15.41
CA GLN A 62 -18.60 36.26 -15.97
C GLN A 62 -18.53 36.15 -17.49
N ASP A 63 -18.93 37.23 -18.18
CA ASP A 63 -18.90 37.30 -19.63
C ASP A 63 -17.44 37.15 -20.12
N GLY A 64 -17.15 36.10 -20.84
CA GLY A 64 -15.80 35.90 -21.40
C GLY A 64 -15.29 34.47 -21.51
N ILE A 65 -15.90 33.48 -20.82
CA ILE A 65 -15.46 32.10 -21.01
C ILE A 65 -15.93 31.56 -22.33
N THR A 66 -14.97 31.18 -23.13
CA THR A 66 -15.23 30.55 -24.44
C THR A 66 -15.67 29.10 -24.32
N PRO A 67 -16.47 28.58 -25.26
CA PRO A 67 -16.82 27.14 -25.25
C PRO A 67 -15.63 26.18 -25.18
N PRO A 68 -14.47 26.45 -25.81
CA PRO A 68 -13.27 25.62 -25.63
C PRO A 68 -12.72 25.57 -24.18
N GLU A 69 -12.70 26.70 -23.47
CA GLU A 69 -12.25 26.76 -22.07
C GLU A 69 -13.17 25.97 -21.14
N LEU A 70 -14.49 26.13 -21.29
CA LEU A 70 -15.47 25.34 -20.54
C LEU A 70 -15.29 23.83 -20.81
N ARG A 71 -15.09 23.47 -22.08
CA ARG A 71 -14.84 22.07 -22.47
C ARG A 71 -13.57 21.53 -21.82
N GLY A 72 -12.50 22.32 -21.78
CA GLY A 72 -11.24 21.97 -21.12
C GLY A 72 -11.44 21.66 -19.62
N MET A 73 -12.14 22.53 -18.91
CA MET A 73 -12.46 22.34 -17.49
C MET A 73 -13.31 21.08 -17.22
N LEU A 74 -14.33 20.85 -18.01
CA LEU A 74 -15.17 19.64 -17.91
C LEU A 74 -14.38 18.37 -18.23
N THR A 75 -13.44 18.44 -19.18
CA THR A 75 -12.55 17.32 -19.50
C THR A 75 -11.63 17.00 -18.32
N MET A 76 -11.04 18.01 -17.67
CA MET A 76 -10.26 17.82 -16.46
C MET A 76 -11.10 17.23 -15.32
N LYS A 77 -12.31 17.72 -15.12
CA LYS A 77 -13.22 17.20 -14.09
C LYS A 77 -13.59 15.74 -14.35
N ARG A 78 -13.85 15.38 -15.60
CA ARG A 78 -14.08 13.98 -15.98
C ARG A 78 -12.89 13.11 -15.63
N ALA A 79 -11.65 13.53 -15.97
CA ALA A 79 -10.45 12.78 -15.64
C ALA A 79 -10.26 12.58 -14.12
N GLN A 80 -10.60 13.59 -13.31
CA GLN A 80 -10.57 13.46 -11.84
C GLN A 80 -11.58 12.43 -11.32
N VAL A 81 -12.81 12.43 -11.86
CA VAL A 81 -13.85 11.46 -11.48
C VAL A 81 -13.46 10.04 -11.92
N GLU A 82 -12.93 9.88 -13.13
CA GLU A 82 -12.42 8.60 -13.62
C GLU A 82 -11.27 8.06 -12.76
N GLN A 83 -10.40 8.94 -12.29
CA GLN A 83 -9.33 8.56 -11.36
C GLN A 83 -9.89 8.12 -10.01
N ALA A 84 -10.80 8.88 -9.41
CA ALA A 84 -11.44 8.53 -8.16
C ALA A 84 -12.20 7.19 -8.25
N LEU A 85 -12.85 6.93 -9.39
CA LEU A 85 -13.53 5.66 -9.64
C LEU A 85 -12.55 4.49 -9.63
N ARG A 86 -11.42 4.60 -10.31
CA ARG A 86 -10.38 3.54 -10.30
C ARG A 86 -9.83 3.27 -8.90
N GLU A 87 -9.66 4.30 -8.09
CA GLU A 87 -9.21 4.18 -6.70
C GLU A 87 -10.24 3.44 -5.84
N GLU A 88 -11.53 3.77 -5.98
CA GLU A 88 -12.60 3.07 -5.25
C GLU A 88 -12.81 1.62 -5.74
N GLU A 89 -12.67 1.35 -7.03
CA GLU A 89 -12.69 -0.02 -7.56
C GLU A 89 -11.53 -0.87 -6.99
N THR A 90 -10.37 -0.27 -6.84
CA THR A 90 -9.22 -0.93 -6.20
C THR A 90 -9.50 -1.22 -4.73
N ARG A 91 -10.08 -0.25 -4.01
CA ARG A 91 -10.47 -0.43 -2.60
C ARG A 91 -11.53 -1.53 -2.45
N LEU A 92 -12.51 -1.57 -3.36
CA LEU A 92 -13.54 -2.63 -3.35
C LEU A 92 -12.90 -4.02 -3.49
N ARG A 93 -12.01 -4.21 -4.48
CA ARG A 93 -11.29 -5.47 -4.66
C ARG A 93 -10.50 -5.89 -3.40
N GLN A 94 -9.86 -4.93 -2.72
CA GLN A 94 -9.15 -5.20 -1.45
C GLN A 94 -10.10 -5.70 -0.36
N ILE A 95 -11.28 -5.10 -0.23
CA ILE A 95 -12.30 -5.51 0.74
C ILE A 95 -12.83 -6.92 0.40
N GLU A 96 -13.14 -7.18 -0.88
CA GLU A 96 -13.63 -8.47 -1.33
C GLU A 96 -12.60 -9.58 -1.09
N ALA A 97 -11.32 -9.33 -1.41
CA ALA A 97 -10.22 -10.26 -1.12
C ALA A 97 -10.11 -10.55 0.38
N ARG A 98 -10.30 -9.53 1.24
CA ARG A 98 -10.27 -9.71 2.69
C ARG A 98 -11.43 -10.55 3.20
N ILE A 99 -12.63 -10.31 2.70
CA ILE A 99 -13.81 -11.11 3.02
C ILE A 99 -13.58 -12.57 2.62
N ALA A 100 -13.09 -12.81 1.40
CA ALA A 100 -12.81 -14.17 0.92
C ALA A 100 -11.75 -14.90 1.78
N LEU A 101 -10.74 -14.20 2.30
CA LEU A 101 -9.76 -14.78 3.23
C LEU A 101 -10.39 -15.14 4.58
N ILE A 102 -11.25 -14.28 5.13
CA ILE A 102 -11.99 -14.56 6.38
C ILE A 102 -12.88 -15.77 6.21
N ASP A 103 -13.64 -15.85 5.12
CA ASP A 103 -14.55 -16.96 4.83
C ASP A 103 -13.79 -18.30 4.66
N LYS A 104 -12.63 -18.27 4.01
CA LYS A 104 -11.79 -19.45 3.77
C LYS A 104 -11.11 -19.97 5.03
N ASN A 105 -10.71 -19.09 5.95
CA ASN A 105 -9.91 -19.43 7.12
C ASN A 105 -10.70 -19.49 8.44
N GLY A 106 -12.04 -19.47 8.40
CA GLY A 106 -12.87 -19.54 9.60
C GLY A 106 -12.68 -18.40 10.59
N GLY A 107 -12.24 -17.22 10.10
CA GLY A 107 -12.01 -16.01 10.92
C GLY A 107 -10.55 -15.79 11.35
N GLU A 108 -9.66 -16.74 11.16
CA GLU A 108 -8.20 -16.56 11.35
C GLU A 108 -7.57 -16.00 10.06
N GLY A 109 -7.86 -14.76 9.74
CA GLY A 109 -7.36 -14.10 8.53
C GLY A 109 -5.94 -13.57 8.72
N PHE A 110 -5.04 -13.89 7.77
CA PHE A 110 -3.74 -13.26 7.70
C PHE A 110 -3.88 -11.80 7.23
N ASP A 111 -3.36 -10.85 8.02
CA ASP A 111 -3.33 -9.43 7.68
C ASP A 111 -2.19 -9.13 6.70
N VAL A 112 -2.52 -9.09 5.40
CA VAL A 112 -1.56 -8.65 4.38
C VAL A 112 -1.57 -7.13 4.29
N VAL A 113 -0.41 -6.51 4.50
CA VAL A 113 -0.22 -5.06 4.36
C VAL A 113 0.89 -4.75 3.37
N THR A 114 0.82 -3.59 2.73
CA THR A 114 1.89 -3.08 1.88
C THR A 114 2.68 -2.01 2.59
N LYS A 115 4.01 -2.03 2.42
CA LYS A 115 4.92 -1.00 2.94
C LYS A 115 6.12 -0.83 2.03
N SER A 116 6.80 0.31 2.11
CA SER A 116 8.14 0.46 1.55
C SER A 116 9.19 -0.08 2.52
N VAL A 117 10.24 -0.69 1.98
CA VAL A 117 11.37 -1.20 2.76
C VAL A 117 12.63 -0.53 2.23
N ALA A 118 13.37 0.15 3.11
CA ALA A 118 14.63 0.78 2.74
C ALA A 118 15.72 -0.27 2.46
N ALA A 119 16.73 0.10 1.69
CA ALA A 119 17.94 -0.70 1.57
C ALA A 119 18.56 -0.91 2.95
N MET A 120 19.06 -2.13 3.20
CA MET A 120 19.65 -2.46 4.49
C MET A 120 20.93 -3.27 4.35
N PRO A 121 21.97 -2.96 5.14
CA PRO A 121 23.18 -3.76 5.17
C PRO A 121 22.86 -5.20 5.61
N PHE A 122 23.38 -6.16 4.87
CA PHE A 122 23.08 -7.58 5.05
C PHE A 122 24.36 -8.42 5.08
N LEU A 123 24.53 -9.21 6.11
CA LEU A 123 25.65 -10.12 6.28
C LEU A 123 25.15 -11.53 6.04
N SER A 124 25.47 -12.14 4.90
CA SER A 124 24.82 -13.36 4.43
C SER A 124 25.75 -14.31 3.68
N PHE A 125 25.24 -15.50 3.39
CA PHE A 125 25.83 -16.44 2.44
C PHE A 125 24.73 -17.14 1.65
N ARG A 126 25.05 -17.57 0.42
CA ARG A 126 24.14 -18.40 -0.39
C ARG A 126 24.29 -19.87 -0.05
N TYR A 127 23.19 -20.56 -0.02
CA TYR A 127 23.09 -21.97 0.32
C TYR A 127 22.05 -22.65 -0.57
N ALA A 128 22.49 -23.64 -1.33
CA ALA A 128 21.61 -24.51 -2.10
C ALA A 128 21.42 -25.83 -1.34
N CYS A 129 20.18 -26.30 -1.26
CA CYS A 129 19.83 -27.54 -0.58
C CYS A 129 18.65 -28.24 -1.26
N SER A 130 18.54 -29.55 -1.05
CA SER A 130 17.56 -30.39 -1.71
C SER A 130 16.18 -30.45 -1.01
N GLY A 131 16.03 -29.80 0.15
CA GLY A 131 14.75 -29.84 0.86
C GLY A 131 14.65 -28.91 2.07
N MET A 132 13.42 -28.78 2.56
CA MET A 132 13.08 -27.89 3.68
C MET A 132 13.73 -28.26 5.01
N GLU A 133 13.94 -29.55 5.29
CA GLU A 133 14.59 -29.99 6.53
C GLU A 133 16.03 -29.53 6.59
N GLU A 134 16.77 -29.67 5.48
CA GLU A 134 18.15 -29.22 5.36
C GLU A 134 18.23 -27.68 5.45
N ALA A 135 17.31 -26.97 4.81
CA ALA A 135 17.16 -25.53 4.88
C ALA A 135 16.93 -25.07 6.34
N ALA A 136 15.99 -25.67 7.03
CA ALA A 136 15.66 -25.33 8.43
C ALA A 136 16.85 -25.56 9.39
N LEU A 137 17.58 -26.67 9.21
CA LEU A 137 18.78 -26.96 9.97
C LEU A 137 19.86 -25.88 9.75
N MET A 138 20.09 -25.46 8.50
CA MET A 138 21.06 -24.43 8.19
C MET A 138 20.65 -23.06 8.73
N VAL A 139 19.39 -22.65 8.57
CA VAL A 139 18.85 -21.41 9.14
C VAL A 139 19.09 -21.38 10.66
N ARG A 140 18.81 -22.50 11.34
CA ARG A 140 19.04 -22.63 12.78
C ARG A 140 20.52 -22.54 13.15
N THR A 141 21.40 -23.19 12.40
CA THR A 141 22.85 -23.14 12.60
C THR A 141 23.35 -21.71 12.51
N VAL A 142 22.93 -20.98 11.45
CA VAL A 142 23.27 -19.56 11.26
C VAL A 142 22.74 -18.71 12.41
N ALA A 143 21.50 -18.94 12.83
CA ALA A 143 20.89 -18.20 13.93
C ALA A 143 21.67 -18.33 15.23
N LEU A 144 22.03 -19.56 15.60
CA LEU A 144 22.70 -19.84 16.89
C LEU A 144 24.18 -19.47 16.87
N GLU A 145 24.91 -19.90 15.86
CA GLU A 145 26.36 -19.67 15.80
C GLU A 145 26.70 -18.24 15.39
N GLY A 146 25.96 -17.66 14.42
CA GLY A 146 26.10 -16.25 14.05
C GLY A 146 25.79 -15.32 15.23
N ALA A 147 24.81 -15.68 16.06
CA ALA A 147 24.48 -14.90 17.25
C ALA A 147 25.64 -14.87 18.28
N ARG A 148 26.42 -15.94 18.35
CA ARG A 148 27.56 -16.06 19.30
C ARG A 148 28.81 -15.32 18.81
N GLN A 149 29.02 -15.28 17.48
CA GLN A 149 30.27 -14.76 16.91
C GLN A 149 30.18 -13.29 16.48
N MET A 150 29.00 -12.75 16.34
CA MET A 150 28.81 -11.35 15.97
C MET A 150 28.89 -10.43 17.20
N ARG A 151 29.47 -9.24 17.00
CA ARG A 151 29.55 -8.21 18.05
C ARG A 151 28.16 -7.82 18.52
N PRO A 152 27.93 -7.68 19.83
CA PRO A 152 26.68 -7.18 20.37
C PRO A 152 26.30 -5.83 19.74
N GLY A 153 25.01 -5.67 19.35
CA GLY A 153 24.48 -4.44 18.77
C GLY A 153 24.80 -4.22 17.28
N LEU A 154 25.53 -5.12 16.61
CA LEU A 154 25.76 -5.04 15.16
C LEU A 154 24.66 -5.73 14.38
N LYS A 155 24.22 -6.91 14.80
CA LYS A 155 23.13 -7.66 14.16
C LYS A 155 21.76 -7.11 14.60
N ASP A 156 20.79 -7.17 13.69
CA ASP A 156 19.40 -6.88 13.98
C ASP A 156 18.57 -8.17 13.81
N LYS A 157 18.07 -8.48 12.64
CA LYS A 157 17.16 -9.60 12.37
C LYS A 157 17.82 -10.68 11.53
N LEU A 158 17.46 -11.94 11.79
CA LEU A 158 17.73 -13.03 10.88
C LEU A 158 16.79 -12.91 9.66
N ILE A 159 17.34 -13.06 8.47
CA ILE A 159 16.58 -12.99 7.21
C ILE A 159 16.97 -14.16 6.32
N VAL A 160 15.98 -14.80 5.75
CA VAL A 160 16.13 -15.81 4.69
C VAL A 160 15.52 -15.24 3.42
N VAL A 161 16.26 -15.25 2.32
CA VAL A 161 15.80 -14.81 1.00
C VAL A 161 15.77 -16.02 0.09
N ALA A 162 14.60 -16.35 -0.47
CA ALA A 162 14.47 -17.41 -1.47
C ALA A 162 14.78 -16.85 -2.86
N ARG A 163 15.89 -17.28 -3.44
CA ARG A 163 16.42 -16.76 -4.72
C ARG A 163 16.16 -17.68 -5.92
N ASN A 164 15.21 -18.57 -5.83
CA ASN A 164 14.93 -19.58 -6.88
C ASN A 164 14.82 -18.93 -8.27
N GLU A 165 15.97 -18.74 -8.92
CA GLU A 165 16.13 -18.20 -10.28
C GLU A 165 16.46 -19.35 -11.25
N GLY A 166 15.58 -20.36 -11.40
CA GLY A 166 15.86 -21.45 -12.32
C GLY A 166 14.90 -22.63 -12.23
N GLU A 167 15.05 -23.55 -13.17
CA GLU A 167 14.29 -24.82 -13.28
C GLU A 167 14.79 -25.93 -12.33
N SER A 168 15.61 -25.60 -11.34
CA SER A 168 16.14 -26.59 -10.39
C SER A 168 15.12 -26.86 -9.28
N ASP A 169 14.96 -28.15 -8.95
CA ASP A 169 14.17 -28.57 -7.79
C ASP A 169 14.85 -28.21 -6.43
N ASP A 170 16.10 -27.78 -6.46
CA ASP A 170 16.85 -27.38 -5.28
C ASP A 170 16.43 -25.98 -4.80
N LEU A 171 16.38 -25.82 -3.49
CA LEU A 171 16.15 -24.53 -2.85
C LEU A 171 17.44 -23.71 -2.86
N ASP A 172 17.40 -22.51 -3.48
CA ASP A 172 18.50 -21.54 -3.45
C ASP A 172 18.17 -20.44 -2.45
N LEU A 173 18.84 -20.45 -1.33
CA LEU A 173 18.58 -19.56 -0.22
C LEU A 173 19.77 -18.62 0.03
N GLU A 174 19.47 -17.40 0.40
CA GLU A 174 20.47 -16.50 1.00
C GLU A 174 20.08 -16.26 2.46
N ILE A 175 20.95 -16.73 3.39
CA ILE A 175 20.67 -16.74 4.83
C ILE A 175 21.64 -15.81 5.52
N GLY A 176 21.14 -14.93 6.40
CA GLY A 176 22.01 -13.98 7.09
C GLY A 176 21.31 -13.06 8.06
N PHE A 177 22.00 -12.01 8.47
CA PHE A 177 21.51 -11.01 9.40
C PHE A 177 21.48 -9.63 8.78
N SER A 178 20.38 -8.90 8.95
CA SER A 178 20.41 -7.45 8.77
C SER A 178 21.30 -6.82 9.83
N LEU A 179 21.97 -5.74 9.45
CA LEU A 179 22.90 -5.04 10.33
C LEU A 179 22.35 -3.66 10.68
N THR A 180 22.58 -3.22 11.90
CA THR A 180 22.19 -1.89 12.38
C THR A 180 22.99 -0.76 11.70
N ARG A 181 24.15 -1.08 11.12
CA ARG A 181 25.03 -0.17 10.36
C ARG A 181 25.85 -0.95 9.34
N PRO A 182 26.29 -0.35 8.25
CA PRO A 182 27.19 -0.97 7.28
C PRO A 182 28.45 -1.51 7.95
N SER A 183 28.89 -2.71 7.53
CA SER A 183 30.11 -3.34 8.00
C SER A 183 30.76 -4.12 6.85
N ASN A 184 32.05 -4.02 6.71
CA ASN A 184 32.84 -4.82 5.74
C ASN A 184 33.42 -6.10 6.38
N THR A 185 32.95 -6.46 7.58
CA THR A 185 33.46 -7.64 8.30
C THR A 185 32.80 -8.89 7.75
N SER A 186 33.59 -9.91 7.45
CA SER A 186 33.09 -11.27 7.25
C SER A 186 33.10 -12.03 8.58
N VAL A 187 32.13 -12.91 8.77
CA VAL A 187 32.00 -13.74 9.98
C VAL A 187 31.97 -15.20 9.56
N ARG A 188 32.93 -15.97 10.06
CA ARG A 188 32.94 -17.43 9.88
C ARG A 188 32.08 -18.04 10.99
N ILE A 189 31.12 -18.87 10.60
CA ILE A 189 30.31 -19.68 11.52
C ILE A 189 30.68 -21.16 11.37
N ALA A 190 30.02 -22.06 12.06
CA ALA A 190 30.37 -23.47 12.12
C ALA A 190 30.74 -24.07 10.75
N GLY A 191 31.84 -24.80 10.70
CA GLY A 191 32.36 -25.38 9.45
C GLY A 191 32.96 -24.35 8.50
N ASP A 192 32.68 -24.49 7.20
CA ASP A 192 33.20 -23.62 6.15
C ASP A 192 32.26 -22.46 5.77
N VAL A 193 31.20 -22.24 6.53
CA VAL A 193 30.24 -21.18 6.25
C VAL A 193 30.83 -19.81 6.58
N LEU A 194 30.94 -18.95 5.58
CA LEU A 194 31.45 -17.58 5.70
C LEU A 194 30.37 -16.58 5.29
N LEU A 195 29.83 -15.86 6.27
CA LEU A 195 28.96 -14.72 6.00
C LEU A 195 29.78 -13.56 5.46
N ARG A 196 29.31 -12.98 4.36
CA ARG A 196 29.93 -11.83 3.70
C ARG A 196 29.02 -10.62 3.75
N ALA A 197 29.64 -9.45 3.87
CA ALA A 197 28.91 -8.19 3.81
C ALA A 197 28.34 -7.94 2.42
N GLY A 198 27.10 -7.54 2.39
CA GLY A 198 26.31 -7.17 1.22
C GLY A 198 25.22 -6.19 1.60
N GLU A 199 24.22 -6.08 0.76
CA GLU A 199 23.07 -5.21 0.95
C GLU A 199 21.81 -5.86 0.37
N LEU A 200 20.71 -5.78 1.08
CA LEU A 200 19.39 -6.01 0.52
C LEU A 200 18.88 -4.69 -0.07
N PRO A 201 18.50 -4.69 -1.36
CA PRO A 201 18.05 -3.48 -2.02
C PRO A 201 16.75 -2.93 -1.41
N ALA A 202 16.55 -1.63 -1.56
CA ALA A 202 15.29 -0.99 -1.24
C ALA A 202 14.17 -1.55 -2.13
N VAL A 203 12.98 -1.66 -1.56
CA VAL A 203 11.76 -2.09 -2.26
C VAL A 203 10.67 -1.07 -2.01
N GLU A 204 10.15 -0.50 -3.09
CA GLU A 204 9.14 0.55 -3.03
C GLU A 204 7.81 0.00 -2.50
N THR A 205 7.41 -1.17 -2.99
CA THR A 205 6.17 -1.83 -2.55
C THR A 205 6.46 -3.28 -2.17
N MET A 206 6.36 -3.56 -0.89
CA MET A 206 6.53 -4.87 -0.27
C MET A 206 5.18 -5.32 0.29
N ALA A 207 4.59 -6.40 -0.23
CA ALA A 207 3.47 -7.07 0.39
C ALA A 207 3.99 -7.91 1.55
N THR A 208 3.40 -7.78 2.73
CA THR A 208 3.89 -8.45 3.95
C THR A 208 2.76 -9.07 4.75
N VAL A 209 3.04 -10.21 5.34
CA VAL A 209 2.16 -10.88 6.31
C VAL A 209 3.00 -11.37 7.50
N VAL A 210 2.49 -11.19 8.70
CA VAL A 210 3.13 -11.72 9.90
C VAL A 210 2.43 -13.02 10.29
N ARG A 211 3.22 -14.08 10.51
CA ARG A 211 2.75 -15.35 11.07
C ARG A 211 3.40 -15.63 12.41
N GLN A 212 2.64 -16.28 13.26
CA GLN A 212 3.15 -16.91 14.49
C GLN A 212 2.76 -18.39 14.43
N GLY A 213 3.70 -19.29 14.61
CA GLY A 213 3.39 -20.72 14.57
C GLY A 213 4.53 -21.58 14.03
N THR A 214 4.16 -22.76 13.57
CA THR A 214 5.07 -23.80 13.08
C THR A 214 5.31 -23.67 11.57
N ASP A 215 6.23 -24.48 11.03
CA ASP A 215 6.45 -24.58 9.58
C ASP A 215 5.20 -25.08 8.84
N ALA A 216 4.30 -25.84 9.51
CA ALA A 216 3.03 -26.26 8.93
C ALA A 216 2.11 -25.07 8.61
N ASP A 217 2.18 -24.00 9.39
CA ASP A 217 1.40 -22.77 9.19
C ASP A 217 1.98 -21.90 8.06
N SER A 218 3.19 -22.21 7.63
CA SER A 218 3.89 -21.49 6.55
C SER A 218 3.09 -21.55 5.24
N HIS A 219 2.63 -22.73 4.83
CA HIS A 219 1.87 -22.89 3.59
C HIS A 219 0.59 -22.04 3.54
N ALA A 220 -0.11 -21.93 4.66
CA ALA A 220 -1.31 -21.10 4.75
C ALA A 220 -0.98 -19.60 4.57
N SER A 221 0.10 -19.15 5.17
CA SER A 221 0.56 -17.75 5.08
C SER A 221 1.03 -17.40 3.66
N PHE A 222 1.79 -18.28 3.00
CA PHE A 222 2.21 -18.10 1.60
C PHE A 222 1.01 -18.13 0.65
N GLY A 223 0.03 -19.03 0.89
CA GLY A 223 -1.21 -19.07 0.13
C GLY A 223 -2.04 -17.79 0.27
N ALA A 224 -2.13 -17.26 1.50
CA ALA A 224 -2.88 -16.03 1.77
C ALA A 224 -2.25 -14.81 1.08
N ILE A 225 -0.93 -14.63 1.19
CA ILE A 225 -0.26 -13.50 0.54
C ILE A 225 -0.28 -13.63 -0.99
N GLY A 226 -0.14 -14.85 -1.55
CA GLY A 226 -0.27 -15.10 -2.99
C GLY A 226 -1.66 -14.74 -3.51
N THR A 227 -2.72 -15.21 -2.85
CA THR A 227 -4.11 -14.86 -3.19
C THR A 227 -4.34 -13.35 -3.11
N TRP A 228 -3.77 -12.69 -2.10
CA TRP A 228 -3.87 -11.24 -1.94
C TRP A 228 -3.18 -10.49 -3.09
N ILE A 229 -1.97 -10.92 -3.49
CA ILE A 229 -1.21 -10.32 -4.60
C ILE A 229 -2.03 -10.37 -5.89
N GLU A 230 -2.59 -11.53 -6.22
CA GLU A 230 -3.43 -11.71 -7.42
C GLU A 230 -4.71 -10.84 -7.36
N ALA A 231 -5.43 -10.88 -6.23
CA ALA A 231 -6.68 -10.14 -6.06
C ALA A 231 -6.50 -8.61 -6.13
N ASN A 232 -5.32 -8.10 -5.81
CA ASN A 232 -5.01 -6.67 -5.84
C ASN A 232 -4.28 -6.22 -7.10
N ASN A 233 -4.22 -7.06 -8.14
CA ASN A 233 -3.59 -6.76 -9.41
C ASN A 233 -2.11 -6.38 -9.28
N PHE A 234 -1.39 -7.08 -8.38
CA PHE A 234 0.04 -7.03 -8.28
C PHE A 234 0.69 -8.24 -8.95
N ALA A 235 1.95 -8.07 -9.35
CA ALA A 235 2.83 -9.14 -9.77
C ALA A 235 4.06 -9.17 -8.84
N ILE A 236 4.58 -10.37 -8.56
CA ILE A 236 5.83 -10.54 -7.81
C ILE A 236 6.97 -9.90 -8.62
N ALA A 237 7.78 -9.08 -7.96
CA ALA A 237 8.85 -8.29 -8.59
C ALA A 237 10.26 -8.69 -8.12
N GLY A 238 10.38 -9.72 -7.29
CA GLY A 238 11.67 -10.18 -6.79
C GLY A 238 11.54 -11.32 -5.79
N PRO A 239 12.65 -11.79 -5.24
CA PRO A 239 12.69 -12.91 -4.32
C PRO A 239 11.94 -12.61 -3.02
N CYS A 240 11.23 -13.61 -2.51
CA CYS A 240 10.58 -13.47 -1.21
C CYS A 240 11.60 -13.48 -0.08
N ARG A 241 11.24 -12.86 1.04
CA ARG A 241 12.04 -12.78 2.25
C ARG A 241 11.22 -13.28 3.45
N GLU A 242 11.84 -14.06 4.31
CA GLU A 242 11.34 -14.36 5.65
C GLU A 242 12.18 -13.62 6.67
N VAL A 243 11.58 -12.70 7.39
CA VAL A 243 12.24 -11.89 8.43
C VAL A 243 11.81 -12.38 9.79
N PHE A 244 12.73 -12.93 10.56
CA PHE A 244 12.48 -13.40 11.90
C PHE A 244 12.45 -12.21 12.86
N LEU A 245 11.24 -11.89 13.35
CA LEU A 245 11.02 -10.73 14.22
C LEU A 245 11.53 -10.97 15.64
N GLU A 246 11.64 -12.24 16.04
CA GLU A 246 12.18 -12.68 17.33
C GLU A 246 13.36 -13.62 17.12
N PRO A 247 14.32 -13.65 18.04
CA PRO A 247 15.42 -14.61 18.00
C PRO A 247 14.90 -16.04 18.02
N LEU A 248 15.49 -16.90 17.19
CA LEU A 248 15.22 -18.33 17.26
C LEU A 248 15.69 -18.87 18.61
N SER A 249 14.74 -19.20 19.48
CA SER A 249 14.97 -19.77 20.80
C SER A 249 14.08 -21.01 20.98
N GLY A 250 14.62 -22.09 21.52
CA GLY A 250 13.86 -23.29 21.82
C GLY A 250 14.27 -24.56 21.05
N PRO A 251 13.57 -25.70 21.28
CA PRO A 251 13.86 -26.98 20.64
C PRO A 251 13.64 -26.98 19.13
N PRO A 252 14.07 -28.03 18.41
CA PRO A 252 13.86 -28.16 16.97
C PRO A 252 12.37 -28.13 16.59
N GLY A 253 12.06 -27.35 15.57
CA GLY A 253 10.70 -27.02 15.13
C GLY A 253 10.36 -25.61 15.58
N LEU A 254 10.31 -24.68 14.66
CA LEU A 254 10.14 -23.23 14.85
C LEU A 254 8.81 -22.83 15.55
N GLN A 255 8.37 -23.64 16.54
CA GLN A 255 7.11 -23.43 17.24
C GLN A 255 7.11 -22.09 17.98
N GLY A 256 6.14 -21.27 17.64
CA GLY A 256 5.91 -19.98 18.28
C GLY A 256 6.78 -18.84 17.78
N THR A 257 7.61 -19.04 16.75
CA THR A 257 8.44 -17.97 16.18
C THR A 257 7.57 -17.00 15.38
N LEU A 258 7.77 -15.71 15.63
CA LEU A 258 7.13 -14.65 14.88
C LEU A 258 7.97 -14.31 13.64
N VAL A 259 7.39 -14.54 12.46
CA VAL A 259 8.06 -14.34 11.17
C VAL A 259 7.22 -13.44 10.28
N GLU A 260 7.85 -12.47 9.65
CA GLU A 260 7.25 -11.65 8.61
C GLU A 260 7.67 -12.18 7.24
N ILE A 261 6.70 -12.64 6.46
CA ILE A 261 6.88 -13.04 5.07
C ILE A 261 6.71 -11.79 4.21
N GLN A 262 7.66 -11.56 3.29
CA GLN A 262 7.74 -10.34 2.47
C GLN A 262 7.89 -10.72 1.00
N PHE A 263 7.01 -10.17 0.14
CA PHE A 263 7.12 -10.28 -1.31
C PHE A 263 7.28 -8.89 -1.94
N PRO A 264 8.39 -8.62 -2.65
CA PRO A 264 8.47 -7.47 -3.52
C PRO A 264 7.39 -7.57 -4.58
N VAL A 265 6.57 -6.52 -4.74
CA VAL A 265 5.48 -6.51 -5.71
C VAL A 265 5.49 -5.23 -6.54
N ARG A 266 4.93 -5.32 -7.74
CA ARG A 266 4.67 -4.18 -8.62
C ARG A 266 3.27 -4.28 -9.18
N ILE A 267 2.67 -3.19 -9.61
CA ILE A 267 1.37 -3.21 -10.29
C ILE A 267 1.52 -4.07 -11.55
N ALA A 268 0.63 -5.05 -11.71
CA ALA A 268 0.55 -5.84 -12.93
C ALA A 268 0.15 -4.93 -14.08
N GLY A 269 0.93 -4.93 -15.15
CA GLY A 269 0.72 -4.10 -16.34
C GLY A 269 -0.47 -4.55 -17.18
#